data_8d39dfca444289c7ff4d1bf43040d7cd
#
_entry.id   8d39dfca444289c7ff4d1bf43040d7cd
#
_cell.length_a   1.000
_cell.length_b   1.000
_cell.length_c   1.000
_cell.angle_alpha   90.00
_cell.angle_beta   90.00
_cell.angle_gamma   90.00
#
_symmetry.space_group_name_H-M   'P 1'
#
loop_
_entity.id
_entity.type
_entity.pdbx_description
1 polymer ?
#
loop_
_entity_poly.entity_id
_entity_poly.type
_entity_poly.pdbx_seq_one_letter_code
_entity_poly.pdbx_strand_id
1 'polypeptide(L)'
;MSERRTTPGRWSARLSGRGETAVIVLVSVLATAATMFWSFQAKLRCGGAPFDALGRSDNWPTGDPDAVIPCYSDLMYLWLGRDINTHVFPYIHGGITSDGTLFGGVVEYPVLSGVLMFVGAVGADTDTEFFTQSALLLAPFGFAITVLLASMVRWWALLWAATPPLVLYSFHNWELPVVATAVGAVAVMAWGASVHPVTRGRRLPLRTSAVIAAVLLAIGFCLKLYPGIFVLPLAAYVLTRGAGGARMVERRRDARGGLDWTGAGWVAGAAVVTVVAIQLPFMVLGFDGWKAALSFQSRRRADVDTNSIWYWGLRYLTGTGDTYHSLVSVLSPLLILTTFGVAMYLGWRRFDRVDTFPWIGVSGAMLAGFMLFHKVHSPQYTLWILPFFVLMKVRWSVILTYLLTDLALDLTIFRLFPIRDAGEPLPWWIVTGVAGSVWVHAALLAYLIVTLPRTPLREPLASRVAAHVHDATDQGSADAPRHPPRDAMARGSS
;
A
#
# COMPACT_ATOMS: atom_id res chain seq x y z
N MET A 1 40.12 24.16 -35.89
CA MET A 1 39.46 24.34 -34.59
C MET A 1 39.07 22.95 -34.11
N SER A 2 39.79 22.44 -33.12
CA SER A 2 39.65 21.07 -32.57
C SER A 2 38.66 21.12 -31.42
N GLU A 3 37.50 20.50 -31.61
CA GLU A 3 36.53 20.28 -30.52
C GLU A 3 37.10 19.29 -29.48
N ARG A 4 37.42 19.79 -28.31
CA ARG A 4 37.72 18.96 -27.14
C ARG A 4 36.43 18.33 -26.66
N ARG A 5 36.24 17.05 -26.92
CA ARG A 5 35.23 16.21 -26.21
C ARG A 5 35.61 16.17 -24.74
N THR A 6 34.79 16.83 -23.91
CA THR A 6 34.86 16.71 -22.47
C THR A 6 34.38 15.32 -22.08
N THR A 7 35.27 14.46 -21.66
CA THR A 7 34.95 13.17 -21.02
C THR A 7 34.23 13.42 -19.70
N PRO A 8 33.07 12.76 -19.44
CA PRO A 8 32.41 12.84 -18.13
C PRO A 8 33.31 12.31 -17.03
N GLY A 9 33.30 13.00 -15.90
CA GLY A 9 34.27 12.83 -14.81
C GLY A 9 34.37 11.38 -14.28
N ARG A 10 35.59 11.05 -13.91
CA ARG A 10 36.11 9.76 -13.40
C ARG A 10 35.40 9.20 -12.14
N TRP A 11 34.40 9.86 -11.56
CA TRP A 11 33.70 9.41 -10.34
C TRP A 11 32.56 8.43 -10.63
N SER A 12 31.94 8.48 -11.80
CA SER A 12 30.83 7.59 -12.18
C SER A 12 31.26 6.18 -12.60
N ALA A 13 32.53 5.96 -12.88
CA ALA A 13 33.06 4.69 -13.39
C ALA A 13 33.55 3.71 -12.29
N ARG A 14 33.49 4.05 -11.00
CA ARG A 14 34.14 3.27 -9.94
C ARG A 14 33.24 2.46 -9.01
N LEU A 15 31.93 2.58 -9.08
CA LEU A 15 31.04 1.69 -8.32
C LEU A 15 30.58 0.55 -9.24
N SER A 16 31.31 -0.56 -9.24
CA SER A 16 30.83 -1.81 -9.85
C SER A 16 29.45 -2.14 -9.23
N GLY A 17 28.49 -2.66 -10.01
CA GLY A 17 27.05 -2.76 -9.70
C GLY A 17 26.63 -3.18 -8.29
N ARG A 18 27.44 -3.96 -7.55
CA ARG A 18 27.18 -4.31 -6.14
C ARG A 18 27.49 -3.17 -5.18
N GLY A 19 28.59 -2.44 -5.39
CA GLY A 19 28.96 -1.29 -4.56
C GLY A 19 27.96 -0.14 -4.71
N GLU A 20 27.49 0.14 -5.92
CA GLU A 20 26.47 1.15 -6.16
C GLU A 20 25.14 0.80 -5.47
N THR A 21 24.70 -0.47 -5.53
CA THR A 21 23.48 -0.91 -4.84
C THR A 21 23.61 -0.73 -3.33
N ALA A 22 24.76 -1.07 -2.73
CA ALA A 22 25.00 -0.88 -1.30
C ALA A 22 24.94 0.60 -0.89
N VAL A 23 25.52 1.50 -1.69
CA VAL A 23 25.45 2.95 -1.46
C VAL A 23 24.01 3.47 -1.53
N ILE A 24 23.25 3.04 -2.54
CA ILE A 24 21.85 3.43 -2.69
C ILE A 24 21.02 2.99 -1.48
N VAL A 25 21.17 1.74 -1.05
CA VAL A 25 20.48 1.21 0.13
C VAL A 25 20.87 1.99 1.36
N LEU A 26 22.17 2.22 1.59
CA LEU A 26 22.66 2.98 2.75
C LEU A 26 22.09 4.40 2.79
N VAL A 27 22.16 5.14 1.69
CA VAL A 27 21.64 6.52 1.60
C VAL A 27 20.14 6.54 1.83
N SER A 28 19.40 5.60 1.23
CA SER A 28 17.95 5.51 1.42
C SER A 28 17.58 5.15 2.86
N VAL A 29 18.31 4.24 3.51
CA VAL A 29 18.10 3.88 4.92
C VAL A 29 18.40 5.05 5.84
N LEU A 30 19.50 5.80 5.61
CA LEU A 30 19.82 7.01 6.39
C LEU A 30 18.75 8.10 6.21
N ALA A 31 18.25 8.29 4.99
CA ALA A 31 17.15 9.21 4.74
C ALA A 31 15.87 8.77 5.48
N THR A 32 15.52 7.47 5.43
CA THR A 32 14.41 6.92 6.20
C THR A 32 14.59 7.11 7.70
N ALA A 33 15.78 6.87 8.23
CA ALA A 33 16.08 7.08 9.65
C ALA A 33 15.85 8.56 10.05
N ALA A 34 16.31 9.49 9.22
CA ALA A 34 16.13 10.92 9.46
C ALA A 34 14.64 11.33 9.42
N THR A 35 13.90 10.93 8.38
CA THR A 35 12.48 11.26 8.25
C THR A 35 11.62 10.63 9.35
N MET A 36 11.89 9.38 9.72
CA MET A 36 11.20 8.71 10.82
C MET A 36 11.57 9.32 12.17
N PHE A 37 12.82 9.73 12.39
CA PHE A 37 13.22 10.46 13.59
C PHE A 37 12.43 11.77 13.73
N TRP A 38 12.31 12.55 12.64
CA TRP A 38 11.50 13.76 12.64
C TRP A 38 10.01 13.48 12.85
N SER A 39 9.48 12.38 12.28
CA SER A 39 8.11 11.92 12.56
C SER A 39 7.90 11.64 14.04
N PHE A 40 8.83 10.90 14.66
CA PHE A 40 8.78 10.58 16.08
C PHE A 40 8.79 11.84 16.93
N GLN A 41 9.73 12.75 16.69
CA GLN A 41 9.83 14.01 17.44
C GLN A 41 8.60 14.90 17.25
N ALA A 42 8.05 14.97 16.02
CA ALA A 42 6.86 15.76 15.74
C ALA A 42 5.62 15.25 16.48
N LYS A 43 5.47 13.92 16.62
CA LYS A 43 4.33 13.32 17.34
C LYS A 43 4.56 13.24 18.85
N LEU A 44 5.79 13.04 19.31
CA LEU A 44 6.10 13.01 20.74
C LEU A 44 5.71 14.31 21.46
N ARG A 45 5.73 15.47 20.77
CA ARG A 45 5.25 16.76 21.30
C ARG A 45 3.77 16.74 21.69
N CYS A 46 2.99 15.78 21.18
CA CYS A 46 1.57 15.64 21.51
C CYS A 46 1.34 15.14 22.92
N GLY A 47 2.33 14.57 23.58
CA GLY A 47 2.22 13.97 24.90
C GLY A 47 3.36 14.37 25.83
N GLY A 48 3.30 13.86 27.04
CA GLY A 48 4.28 14.08 28.09
C GLY A 48 3.64 14.49 29.41
N ALA A 49 4.44 14.51 30.46
CA ALA A 49 3.98 14.91 31.80
C ALA A 49 3.46 16.36 31.82
N PRO A 50 2.48 16.69 32.70
CA PRO A 50 1.83 15.76 33.62
C PRO A 50 0.83 14.81 32.96
N PHE A 51 0.52 13.72 33.65
CA PHE A 51 -0.44 12.71 33.20
C PHE A 51 -1.61 12.63 34.19
N ASP A 52 -2.79 12.32 33.68
CA ASP A 52 -3.95 12.01 34.49
C ASP A 52 -3.83 10.60 35.14
N ALA A 53 -4.83 10.22 35.93
CA ALA A 53 -4.88 8.92 36.61
C ALA A 53 -4.98 7.69 35.66
N LEU A 54 -5.29 7.92 34.38
CA LEU A 54 -5.39 6.88 33.34
C LEU A 54 -4.18 6.88 32.40
N GLY A 55 -3.13 7.65 32.74
CA GLY A 55 -1.91 7.77 31.93
C GLY A 55 -2.07 8.62 30.67
N ARG A 56 -3.09 9.48 30.60
CA ARG A 56 -3.26 10.44 29.51
C ARG A 56 -2.47 11.71 29.79
N SER A 57 -1.73 12.17 28.79
CA SER A 57 -1.05 13.48 28.82
C SER A 57 -2.05 14.63 28.92
N ASP A 58 -1.88 15.56 29.86
CA ASP A 58 -2.78 16.71 30.04
C ASP A 58 -2.79 17.66 28.82
N ASN A 59 -1.69 17.68 28.05
CA ASN A 59 -1.57 18.50 26.85
C ASN A 59 -2.26 17.89 25.61
N TRP A 60 -2.80 16.69 25.72
CA TRP A 60 -3.53 16.06 24.62
C TRP A 60 -4.96 16.63 24.51
N PRO A 61 -5.50 16.88 23.30
CA PRO A 61 -4.92 16.69 21.96
C PRO A 61 -4.29 17.98 21.39
N THR A 62 -4.27 19.08 22.15
CA THR A 62 -3.98 20.41 21.61
C THR A 62 -2.51 20.64 21.31
N GLY A 63 -1.58 20.03 22.10
CA GLY A 63 -0.17 20.35 21.97
C GLY A 63 0.09 21.85 21.96
N ASP A 64 1.12 22.29 21.25
CA ASP A 64 1.40 23.70 20.97
C ASP A 64 0.50 24.17 19.79
N PRO A 65 -0.51 25.03 20.01
CA PRO A 65 -1.41 25.52 18.98
C PRO A 65 -0.68 26.32 17.87
N ASP A 66 0.47 26.90 18.20
CA ASP A 66 1.28 27.70 17.28
C ASP A 66 2.29 26.83 16.47
N ALA A 67 2.38 25.56 16.76
CA ALA A 67 3.29 24.68 16.05
C ALA A 67 3.02 24.63 14.54
N VAL A 68 4.08 24.74 13.74
CA VAL A 68 3.98 24.67 12.26
C VAL A 68 3.36 23.35 11.83
N ILE A 69 3.76 22.24 12.44
CA ILE A 69 3.16 20.92 12.21
C ILE A 69 2.17 20.64 13.36
N PRO A 70 0.89 20.40 13.05
CA PRO A 70 -0.11 20.08 14.05
C PRO A 70 0.27 18.86 14.88
N CYS A 71 -0.04 18.92 16.17
CA CYS A 71 0.16 17.81 17.06
C CYS A 71 -1.06 16.90 17.03
N TYR A 72 -0.95 15.74 16.34
CA TYR A 72 -1.96 14.69 16.32
C TYR A 72 -1.35 13.34 16.01
N SER A 73 -1.74 12.31 16.73
CA SER A 73 -1.38 10.90 16.47
C SER A 73 -2.53 10.00 16.88
N ASP A 74 -2.99 9.16 15.95
CA ASP A 74 -3.97 8.09 16.25
C ASP A 74 -3.42 7.12 17.31
N LEU A 75 -2.10 6.87 17.34
CA LEU A 75 -1.50 6.00 18.35
C LEU A 75 -1.76 6.51 19.77
N MET A 76 -1.52 7.79 20.03
CA MET A 76 -1.82 8.38 21.34
C MET A 76 -3.33 8.46 21.62
N TYR A 77 -4.13 8.83 20.60
CA TYR A 77 -5.58 8.89 20.73
C TYR A 77 -6.18 7.57 21.22
N LEU A 78 -5.72 6.44 20.64
CA LEU A 78 -6.27 5.12 20.91
C LEU A 78 -5.99 4.62 22.35
N TRP A 79 -5.02 5.22 23.07
CA TRP A 79 -4.71 4.85 24.47
C TRP A 79 -5.95 4.75 25.34
N LEU A 80 -6.77 5.81 25.40
CA LEU A 80 -8.06 5.79 26.06
C LEU A 80 -9.23 5.51 25.10
N GLY A 81 -9.11 5.96 23.84
CA GLY A 81 -10.19 5.85 22.88
C GLY A 81 -10.57 4.40 22.50
N ARG A 82 -9.74 3.41 22.86
CA ARG A 82 -9.99 1.97 22.61
C ARG A 82 -9.60 1.09 23.80
N ASP A 83 -9.59 1.65 24.99
CA ASP A 83 -9.25 0.94 26.24
C ASP A 83 -7.88 0.23 26.20
N ILE A 84 -6.92 0.77 25.43
CA ILE A 84 -5.57 0.16 25.33
C ILE A 84 -4.86 0.22 26.67
N ASN A 85 -5.09 1.28 27.45
CA ASN A 85 -4.58 1.46 28.81
C ASN A 85 -5.02 0.36 29.80
N THR A 86 -6.05 -0.40 29.48
CA THR A 86 -6.51 -1.52 30.32
C THR A 86 -5.75 -2.82 30.09
N HIS A 87 -4.88 -2.87 29.08
CA HIS A 87 -4.09 -4.05 28.69
C HIS A 87 -4.90 -5.33 28.44
N VAL A 88 -6.18 -5.19 28.06
CA VAL A 88 -7.03 -6.33 27.72
C VAL A 88 -6.63 -6.85 26.34
N PHE A 89 -6.49 -8.19 26.22
CA PHE A 89 -6.17 -8.81 24.94
C PHE A 89 -7.31 -8.54 23.91
N PRO A 90 -6.98 -8.07 22.71
CA PRO A 90 -7.97 -7.49 21.81
C PRO A 90 -8.99 -8.52 21.29
N TYR A 91 -10.20 -8.07 21.06
CA TYR A 91 -11.36 -8.77 20.45
C TYR A 91 -11.92 -9.96 21.25
N ILE A 92 -11.30 -10.42 22.32
CA ILE A 92 -11.77 -11.63 23.03
C ILE A 92 -12.92 -11.32 23.99
N HIS A 93 -12.81 -10.23 24.77
CA HIS A 93 -13.75 -9.91 25.86
C HIS A 93 -14.59 -8.65 25.61
N GLY A 94 -14.33 -7.96 24.51
CA GLY A 94 -14.98 -6.69 24.20
C GLY A 94 -16.18 -6.80 23.27
N GLY A 95 -16.68 -5.65 22.86
CA GLY A 95 -17.84 -5.54 21.99
C GLY A 95 -18.06 -4.13 21.47
N ILE A 96 -19.30 -3.86 21.05
CA ILE A 96 -19.77 -2.55 20.62
C ILE A 96 -21.09 -2.25 21.33
N THR A 97 -21.20 -1.07 21.91
CA THR A 97 -22.39 -0.57 22.59
C THR A 97 -23.49 -0.19 21.58
N SER A 98 -24.70 0.09 22.06
CA SER A 98 -25.84 0.50 21.21
C SER A 98 -25.58 1.82 20.47
N ASP A 99 -24.87 2.74 21.10
CA ASP A 99 -24.43 4.03 20.51
C ASP A 99 -23.24 3.91 19.56
N GLY A 100 -22.63 2.72 19.43
CA GLY A 100 -21.54 2.45 18.49
C GLY A 100 -20.14 2.59 19.07
N THR A 101 -19.99 2.72 20.40
CA THR A 101 -18.68 2.81 21.05
C THR A 101 -18.08 1.42 21.21
N LEU A 102 -16.82 1.24 20.81
CA LEU A 102 -16.06 0.02 21.02
C LEU A 102 -15.51 -0.01 22.47
N PHE A 103 -15.48 -1.20 23.09
CA PHE A 103 -14.97 -1.37 24.46
C PHE A 103 -14.24 -2.71 24.61
N GLY A 104 -13.51 -2.85 25.74
CA GLY A 104 -12.85 -4.08 26.13
C GLY A 104 -11.75 -4.52 25.17
N GLY A 105 -10.93 -3.59 24.71
CA GLY A 105 -9.80 -3.85 23.82
C GLY A 105 -10.19 -4.09 22.35
N VAL A 106 -11.46 -3.90 21.97
CA VAL A 106 -11.84 -3.96 20.54
C VAL A 106 -11.43 -2.66 19.84
N VAL A 107 -10.76 -2.82 18.72
CA VAL A 107 -10.38 -1.68 17.83
C VAL A 107 -11.08 -1.81 16.48
N GLU A 108 -11.22 -0.69 15.76
CA GLU A 108 -11.89 -0.60 14.47
C GLU A 108 -11.14 -1.23 13.30
N TYR A 109 -10.00 -1.85 13.53
CA TYR A 109 -9.15 -2.47 12.53
C TYR A 109 -9.30 -3.98 12.51
N PRO A 110 -8.82 -4.70 11.46
CA PRO A 110 -8.70 -6.14 11.48
C PRO A 110 -7.76 -6.64 12.59
N VAL A 111 -7.92 -7.90 12.96
CA VAL A 111 -7.36 -8.49 14.20
C VAL A 111 -5.86 -8.30 14.42
N LEU A 112 -5.03 -8.33 13.37
CA LEU A 112 -3.59 -8.15 13.54
C LEU A 112 -3.20 -6.74 13.98
N SER A 113 -3.96 -5.70 13.60
CA SER A 113 -3.70 -4.35 14.09
C SER A 113 -3.97 -4.23 15.60
N GLY A 114 -5.07 -4.81 16.08
CA GLY A 114 -5.31 -4.85 17.53
C GLY A 114 -4.23 -5.63 18.29
N VAL A 115 -3.75 -6.75 17.73
CA VAL A 115 -2.63 -7.50 18.34
C VAL A 115 -1.35 -6.66 18.38
N LEU A 116 -1.02 -5.92 17.31
CA LEU A 116 0.13 -5.01 17.32
C LEU A 116 -0.02 -3.90 18.36
N MET A 117 -1.23 -3.32 18.49
CA MET A 117 -1.52 -2.31 19.52
C MET A 117 -1.33 -2.89 20.92
N PHE A 118 -1.84 -4.09 21.17
CA PHE A 118 -1.63 -4.78 22.43
C PHE A 118 -0.14 -5.00 22.73
N VAL A 119 0.65 -5.48 21.75
CA VAL A 119 2.10 -5.66 21.90
C VAL A 119 2.79 -4.33 22.19
N GLY A 120 2.40 -3.24 21.52
CA GLY A 120 2.92 -1.89 21.77
C GLY A 120 2.56 -1.34 23.15
N ALA A 121 1.49 -1.87 23.79
CA ALA A 121 1.03 -1.44 25.10
C ALA A 121 1.66 -2.24 26.26
N VAL A 122 2.32 -3.36 26.00
CA VAL A 122 2.89 -4.21 27.06
C VAL A 122 3.89 -3.41 27.91
N GLY A 123 3.54 -3.21 29.19
CA GLY A 123 4.38 -2.46 30.14
C GLY A 123 4.38 -0.94 29.97
N ALA A 124 3.44 -0.39 29.19
CA ALA A 124 3.22 1.04 29.11
C ALA A 124 2.17 1.47 30.15
N ASP A 125 2.46 2.47 30.94
CA ASP A 125 1.54 3.06 31.93
C ASP A 125 0.98 4.42 31.44
N THR A 126 1.54 4.96 30.34
CA THR A 126 1.14 6.26 29.79
C THR A 126 0.99 6.19 28.27
N ASP A 127 0.21 7.12 27.70
CA ASP A 127 0.05 7.28 26.26
C ASP A 127 1.39 7.56 25.53
N THR A 128 2.31 8.24 26.20
CA THR A 128 3.65 8.56 25.68
C THR A 128 4.55 7.33 25.63
N GLU A 129 4.49 6.45 26.64
CA GLU A 129 5.19 5.17 26.63
C GLU A 129 4.62 4.23 25.56
N PHE A 130 3.30 4.11 25.48
CA PHE A 130 2.61 3.37 24.44
C PHE A 130 3.01 3.85 23.04
N PHE A 131 3.04 5.18 22.82
CA PHE A 131 3.48 5.75 21.57
C PHE A 131 4.94 5.39 21.25
N THR A 132 5.84 5.51 22.23
CA THR A 132 7.27 5.22 22.06
C THR A 132 7.51 3.75 21.72
N GLN A 133 6.88 2.83 22.46
CA GLN A 133 6.98 1.40 22.20
C GLN A 133 6.38 1.03 20.85
N SER A 134 5.24 1.60 20.50
CA SER A 134 4.62 1.44 19.18
C SER A 134 5.50 1.94 18.07
N ALA A 135 6.16 3.08 18.23
CA ALA A 135 7.10 3.60 17.24
C ALA A 135 8.30 2.67 17.03
N LEU A 136 8.86 2.11 18.11
CA LEU A 136 9.93 1.11 18.04
C LEU A 136 9.48 -0.18 17.33
N LEU A 137 8.24 -0.63 17.56
CA LEU A 137 7.65 -1.78 16.90
C LEU A 137 7.43 -1.54 15.40
N LEU A 138 7.05 -0.32 15.01
CA LEU A 138 6.75 0.07 13.64
C LEU A 138 8.00 0.37 12.81
N ALA A 139 9.07 0.90 13.42
CA ALA A 139 10.27 1.35 12.73
C ALA A 139 10.92 0.30 11.81
N PRO A 140 11.08 -0.98 12.20
CA PRO A 140 11.64 -2.01 11.33
C PRO A 140 10.93 -2.16 9.98
N PHE A 141 9.60 -1.97 9.95
CA PHE A 141 8.82 -2.06 8.72
C PHE A 141 9.13 -0.90 7.76
N GLY A 142 9.34 0.32 8.28
CA GLY A 142 9.77 1.46 7.47
C GLY A 142 11.12 1.21 6.79
N PHE A 143 12.08 0.67 7.51
CA PHE A 143 13.38 0.27 6.95
C PHE A 143 13.24 -0.87 5.94
N ALA A 144 12.42 -1.89 6.24
CA ALA A 144 12.17 -2.99 5.31
C ALA A 144 11.59 -2.51 3.98
N ILE A 145 10.58 -1.63 4.01
CA ILE A 145 10.00 -1.02 2.81
C ILE A 145 11.10 -0.31 1.99
N THR A 146 11.93 0.49 2.65
CA THR A 146 13.02 1.24 2.01
C THR A 146 14.01 0.32 1.31
N VAL A 147 14.48 -0.73 1.99
CA VAL A 147 15.43 -1.70 1.43
C VAL A 147 14.81 -2.43 0.23
N LEU A 148 13.55 -2.85 0.34
CA LEU A 148 12.85 -3.52 -0.75
C LEU A 148 12.69 -2.59 -1.96
N LEU A 149 12.26 -1.35 -1.77
CA LEU A 149 12.12 -0.36 -2.85
C LEU A 149 13.48 -0.02 -3.47
N ALA A 150 14.51 0.23 -2.67
CA ALA A 150 15.87 0.51 -3.15
C ALA A 150 16.42 -0.66 -3.99
N SER A 151 16.15 -1.91 -3.57
CA SER A 151 16.53 -3.09 -4.32
C SER A 151 15.81 -3.22 -5.67
N MET A 152 14.56 -2.75 -5.76
CA MET A 152 13.72 -2.85 -6.96
C MET A 152 13.93 -1.71 -7.95
N VAL A 153 14.07 -0.46 -7.46
CA VAL A 153 14.03 0.74 -8.31
C VAL A 153 15.16 1.73 -8.03
N ARG A 154 16.16 1.34 -7.24
CA ARG A 154 17.39 2.10 -6.97
C ARG A 154 17.09 3.48 -6.34
N TRP A 155 17.66 4.55 -6.86
CA TRP A 155 17.53 5.93 -6.37
C TRP A 155 16.08 6.44 -6.27
N TRP A 156 15.14 5.83 -6.98
CA TRP A 156 13.72 6.18 -6.85
C TRP A 156 13.14 5.86 -5.48
N ALA A 157 13.80 5.00 -4.68
CA ALA A 157 13.44 4.76 -3.30
C ALA A 157 13.50 6.02 -2.41
N LEU A 158 14.28 7.04 -2.81
CA LEU A 158 14.31 8.33 -2.11
C LEU A 158 12.96 9.07 -2.18
N LEU A 159 12.12 8.79 -3.16
CA LEU A 159 10.75 9.32 -3.18
C LEU A 159 9.89 8.76 -2.03
N TRP A 160 10.20 7.57 -1.53
CA TRP A 160 9.66 7.05 -0.27
C TRP A 160 10.42 7.63 0.92
N ALA A 161 11.73 7.48 0.96
CA ALA A 161 12.58 7.66 2.12
C ALA A 161 12.75 9.13 2.55
N ALA A 162 12.65 10.09 1.63
CA ALA A 162 13.05 11.48 1.83
C ALA A 162 11.93 12.50 1.53
N THR A 163 10.66 12.09 1.59
CA THR A 163 9.53 12.97 1.29
C THR A 163 8.62 13.19 2.50
N PRO A 164 7.81 14.28 2.52
CA PRO A 164 6.97 14.64 3.65
C PRO A 164 6.09 13.52 4.22
N PRO A 165 5.47 12.63 3.43
CA PRO A 165 4.61 11.58 3.99
C PRO A 165 5.25 10.71 5.07
N LEU A 166 6.56 10.42 4.95
CA LEU A 166 7.24 9.64 5.98
C LEU A 166 7.43 10.43 7.27
N VAL A 167 7.64 11.74 7.17
CA VAL A 167 7.68 12.64 8.36
C VAL A 167 6.30 12.76 8.99
N LEU A 168 5.26 12.90 8.19
CA LEU A 168 3.90 13.14 8.68
C LEU A 168 3.25 11.89 9.27
N TYR A 169 3.48 10.71 8.65
CA TYR A 169 2.63 9.54 8.90
C TYR A 169 3.34 8.28 9.40
N SER A 170 4.68 8.23 9.54
CA SER A 170 5.37 7.01 9.99
C SER A 170 4.86 6.51 11.33
N PHE A 171 4.60 7.42 12.27
CA PHE A 171 4.10 7.12 13.62
C PHE A 171 2.76 7.81 13.90
N HIS A 172 1.99 8.04 12.86
CA HIS A 172 0.64 8.56 12.98
C HIS A 172 -0.35 7.43 13.32
N ASN A 173 -0.22 6.29 12.65
CA ASN A 173 -1.06 5.10 12.79
C ASN A 173 -0.25 3.84 12.41
N TRP A 174 -0.86 2.67 12.41
CA TRP A 174 -0.29 1.34 12.13
C TRP A 174 -0.08 1.07 10.61
N GLU A 175 0.35 2.06 9.83
CA GLU A 175 0.43 1.95 8.37
C GLU A 175 1.65 1.16 7.88
N LEU A 176 2.81 1.31 8.52
CA LEU A 176 4.06 0.75 8.04
C LEU A 176 4.05 -0.78 7.85
N PRO A 177 3.52 -1.59 8.79
CA PRO A 177 3.39 -3.04 8.58
C PRO A 177 2.53 -3.39 7.37
N VAL A 178 1.45 -2.66 7.16
CA VAL A 178 0.51 -2.87 6.03
C VAL A 178 1.19 -2.60 4.70
N VAL A 179 1.88 -1.45 4.59
CA VAL A 179 2.65 -1.09 3.39
C VAL A 179 3.78 -2.09 3.14
N ALA A 180 4.44 -2.56 4.21
CA ALA A 180 5.52 -3.56 4.11
C ALA A 180 5.03 -4.87 3.48
N THR A 181 3.82 -5.35 3.81
CA THR A 181 3.25 -6.56 3.20
C THR A 181 2.96 -6.35 1.71
N ALA A 182 2.39 -5.20 1.33
CA ALA A 182 2.08 -4.88 -0.06
C ALA A 182 3.36 -4.74 -0.91
N VAL A 183 4.36 -4.00 -0.43
CA VAL A 183 5.67 -3.85 -1.09
C VAL A 183 6.42 -5.18 -1.11
N GLY A 184 6.34 -5.96 -0.02
CA GLY A 184 6.90 -7.31 0.08
C GLY A 184 6.34 -8.26 -0.98
N ALA A 185 5.04 -8.21 -1.24
CA ALA A 185 4.42 -9.00 -2.30
C ALA A 185 4.98 -8.66 -3.69
N VAL A 186 5.15 -7.37 -4.00
CA VAL A 186 5.80 -6.93 -5.25
C VAL A 186 7.26 -7.40 -5.30
N ALA A 187 7.99 -7.29 -4.18
CA ALA A 187 9.39 -7.68 -4.09
C ALA A 187 9.58 -9.20 -4.30
N VAL A 188 8.72 -10.04 -3.72
CA VAL A 188 8.74 -11.50 -3.92
C VAL A 188 8.48 -11.86 -5.37
N MET A 189 7.50 -11.22 -6.02
CA MET A 189 7.22 -11.43 -7.43
C MET A 189 8.40 -11.02 -8.31
N ALA A 190 9.02 -9.88 -8.05
CA ALA A 190 10.19 -9.38 -8.78
C ALA A 190 11.44 -10.25 -8.56
N TRP A 191 11.68 -10.67 -7.31
CA TRP A 191 12.80 -11.54 -6.97
C TRP A 191 12.62 -12.95 -7.58
N GLY A 192 11.44 -13.54 -7.47
CA GLY A 192 11.13 -14.83 -8.07
C GLY A 192 11.24 -14.82 -9.60
N ALA A 193 10.92 -13.69 -10.23
CA ALA A 193 11.08 -13.49 -11.67
C ALA A 193 12.55 -13.32 -12.08
N SER A 194 13.46 -12.92 -11.20
CA SER A 194 14.87 -12.68 -11.54
C SER A 194 15.61 -13.96 -11.89
N VAL A 195 16.65 -13.85 -12.74
CA VAL A 195 17.47 -14.97 -13.20
C VAL A 195 18.33 -15.51 -12.06
N HIS A 196 18.30 -16.82 -11.89
CA HIS A 196 19.18 -17.50 -10.93
C HIS A 196 20.62 -17.60 -11.50
N PRO A 197 21.65 -17.20 -10.75
CA PRO A 197 23.02 -17.07 -11.29
C PRO A 197 23.62 -18.39 -11.77
N VAL A 198 23.20 -19.52 -11.21
CA VAL A 198 23.74 -20.86 -11.56
C VAL A 198 22.85 -21.54 -12.61
N THR A 199 21.55 -21.62 -12.36
CA THR A 199 20.63 -22.38 -13.25
C THR A 199 20.19 -21.59 -14.48
N ARG A 200 20.47 -20.27 -14.50
CA ARG A 200 20.02 -19.32 -15.54
C ARG A 200 18.50 -19.29 -15.79
N GLY A 201 17.71 -20.04 -15.02
CA GLY A 201 16.26 -19.99 -15.00
C GLY A 201 15.71 -19.03 -13.95
N ARG A 202 14.39 -19.01 -13.78
CA ARG A 202 13.75 -18.26 -12.69
C ARG A 202 14.21 -18.73 -11.33
N ARG A 203 14.35 -17.80 -10.36
CA ARG A 203 14.63 -18.17 -8.97
C ARG A 203 13.50 -18.99 -8.36
N LEU A 204 12.26 -18.57 -8.62
CA LEU A 204 11.07 -19.30 -8.20
C LEU A 204 10.08 -19.45 -9.36
N PRO A 205 9.34 -20.58 -9.43
CA PRO A 205 8.21 -20.72 -10.34
C PRO A 205 7.18 -19.59 -10.11
N LEU A 206 6.50 -19.18 -11.18
CA LEU A 206 5.49 -18.10 -11.11
C LEU A 206 4.44 -18.35 -10.03
N ARG A 207 3.87 -19.58 -9.99
CA ARG A 207 2.85 -19.96 -9.00
C ARG A 207 3.36 -19.86 -7.57
N THR A 208 4.59 -20.33 -7.30
CA THR A 208 5.20 -20.26 -5.96
C THR A 208 5.40 -18.84 -5.50
N SER A 209 5.98 -17.98 -6.36
CA SER A 209 6.14 -16.55 -6.04
C SER A 209 4.80 -15.88 -5.75
N ALA A 210 3.78 -16.18 -6.57
CA ALA A 210 2.46 -15.60 -6.45
C ALA A 210 1.70 -16.09 -5.20
N VAL A 211 1.86 -17.34 -4.80
CA VAL A 211 1.31 -17.88 -3.54
C VAL A 211 1.93 -17.17 -2.35
N ILE A 212 3.27 -17.00 -2.31
CA ILE A 212 3.95 -16.26 -1.23
C ILE A 212 3.47 -14.81 -1.20
N ALA A 213 3.36 -14.15 -2.37
CA ALA A 213 2.84 -12.80 -2.47
C ALA A 213 1.39 -12.70 -1.99
N ALA A 214 0.53 -13.68 -2.31
CA ALA A 214 -0.85 -13.73 -1.86
C ALA A 214 -0.97 -13.90 -0.32
N VAL A 215 -0.10 -14.71 0.29
CA VAL A 215 0.00 -14.82 1.75
C VAL A 215 0.37 -13.48 2.37
N LEU A 216 1.36 -12.76 1.84
CA LEU A 216 1.74 -11.42 2.33
C LEU A 216 0.57 -10.42 2.20
N LEU A 217 -0.13 -10.41 1.07
CA LEU A 217 -1.31 -9.54 0.87
C LEU A 217 -2.45 -9.90 1.82
N ALA A 218 -2.64 -11.17 2.13
CA ALA A 218 -3.64 -11.65 3.08
C ALA A 218 -3.29 -11.27 4.53
N ILE A 219 -2.01 -11.33 4.93
CA ILE A 219 -1.52 -10.79 6.21
C ILE A 219 -1.79 -9.28 6.25
N GLY A 220 -1.47 -8.57 5.18
CA GLY A 220 -1.77 -7.14 5.04
C GLY A 220 -3.27 -6.83 5.17
N PHE A 221 -4.15 -7.66 4.59
CA PHE A 221 -5.60 -7.56 4.76
C PHE A 221 -6.02 -7.73 6.22
N CYS A 222 -5.38 -8.61 6.97
CA CYS A 222 -5.64 -8.81 8.39
C CYS A 222 -5.05 -7.70 9.28
N LEU A 223 -4.23 -6.81 8.72
CA LEU A 223 -3.79 -5.55 9.34
C LEU A 223 -4.73 -4.39 8.94
N LYS A 224 -4.92 -4.19 7.65
CA LYS A 224 -5.88 -3.23 7.03
C LYS A 224 -6.37 -3.77 5.69
N LEU A 225 -7.61 -3.50 5.34
CA LEU A 225 -8.31 -4.18 4.24
C LEU A 225 -7.66 -4.04 2.85
N TYR A 226 -6.98 -2.92 2.56
CA TYR A 226 -6.58 -2.58 1.20
C TYR A 226 -5.61 -3.56 0.50
N PRO A 227 -4.62 -4.21 1.17
CA PRO A 227 -3.76 -5.16 0.47
C PRO A 227 -4.50 -6.37 -0.12
N GLY A 228 -5.62 -6.77 0.50
CA GLY A 228 -6.48 -7.83 -0.02
C GLY A 228 -7.04 -7.54 -1.42
N ILE A 229 -7.25 -6.27 -1.75
CA ILE A 229 -7.71 -5.84 -3.09
C ILE A 229 -6.71 -6.29 -4.17
N PHE A 230 -5.41 -6.34 -3.86
CA PHE A 230 -4.35 -6.67 -4.82
C PHE A 230 -4.26 -8.16 -5.18
N VAL A 231 -4.94 -9.02 -4.42
CA VAL A 231 -5.01 -10.47 -4.73
C VAL A 231 -5.69 -10.72 -6.08
N LEU A 232 -6.73 -9.93 -6.41
CA LEU A 232 -7.45 -10.08 -7.67
C LEU A 232 -6.57 -9.81 -8.91
N PRO A 233 -5.87 -8.66 -9.03
CA PRO A 233 -4.97 -8.43 -10.16
C PRO A 233 -3.75 -9.36 -10.16
N LEU A 234 -3.25 -9.82 -9.00
CA LEU A 234 -2.21 -10.84 -8.91
C LEU A 234 -2.70 -12.18 -9.47
N ALA A 235 -3.92 -12.62 -9.11
CA ALA A 235 -4.53 -13.82 -9.67
C ALA A 235 -4.71 -13.71 -11.20
N ALA A 236 -5.13 -12.54 -11.71
CA ALA A 236 -5.22 -12.29 -13.14
C ALA A 236 -3.85 -12.35 -13.85
N TYR A 237 -2.79 -11.84 -13.20
CA TYR A 237 -1.42 -11.96 -13.72
C TYR A 237 -0.98 -13.43 -13.84
N VAL A 238 -1.28 -14.26 -12.85
CA VAL A 238 -0.99 -15.71 -12.91
C VAL A 238 -1.88 -16.41 -13.92
N LEU A 239 -3.17 -16.08 -13.96
CA LEU A 239 -4.12 -16.62 -14.94
C LEU A 239 -3.62 -16.41 -16.38
N THR A 240 -3.06 -15.23 -16.66
CA THR A 240 -2.47 -14.87 -17.95
C THR A 240 -1.00 -15.31 -18.10
N ARG A 241 -0.49 -16.16 -17.21
CA ARG A 241 0.86 -16.75 -17.23
C ARG A 241 2.03 -15.79 -17.05
N GLY A 242 1.78 -14.58 -16.53
CA GLY A 242 2.82 -13.62 -16.23
C GLY A 242 3.41 -12.91 -17.45
N ALA A 243 4.72 -12.65 -17.43
CA ALA A 243 5.41 -12.01 -18.54
C ALA A 243 5.44 -12.92 -19.78
N GLY A 244 5.15 -12.37 -20.96
CA GLY A 244 5.06 -13.15 -22.21
C GLY A 244 3.78 -13.97 -22.34
N GLY A 245 2.81 -13.73 -21.46
CA GLY A 245 1.62 -14.57 -21.32
C GLY A 245 0.69 -14.55 -22.53
N ALA A 246 0.54 -13.43 -23.24
CA ALA A 246 -0.36 -13.35 -24.40
C ALA A 246 0.06 -14.31 -25.51
N ARG A 247 1.37 -14.38 -25.81
CA ARG A 247 1.91 -15.32 -26.81
C ARG A 247 1.75 -16.76 -26.36
N MET A 248 1.89 -17.05 -25.05
CA MET A 248 1.69 -18.40 -24.52
C MET A 248 0.23 -18.80 -24.55
N VAL A 249 -0.70 -17.89 -24.26
CA VAL A 249 -2.15 -18.12 -24.34
C VAL A 249 -2.55 -18.38 -25.80
N GLU A 250 -2.05 -17.59 -26.76
CA GLU A 250 -2.34 -17.77 -28.18
C GLU A 250 -1.82 -19.10 -28.72
N ARG A 251 -0.56 -19.46 -28.45
CA ARG A 251 0.03 -20.74 -28.87
C ARG A 251 -0.67 -21.97 -28.28
N ARG A 252 -1.35 -21.83 -27.14
CA ARG A 252 -2.08 -22.90 -26.46
C ARG A 252 -3.60 -22.85 -26.64
N ARG A 253 -4.10 -21.93 -27.47
CA ARG A 253 -5.55 -21.80 -27.74
C ARG A 253 -6.18 -23.12 -28.20
N ASP A 254 -5.41 -23.91 -28.93
CA ASP A 254 -5.83 -25.24 -29.44
C ASP A 254 -5.83 -26.32 -28.33
N ALA A 255 -5.18 -26.06 -27.17
CA ALA A 255 -5.10 -26.96 -26.03
C ALA A 255 -5.83 -26.43 -24.79
N ARG A 256 -7.18 -26.37 -24.82
CA ARG A 256 -8.02 -26.01 -23.67
C ARG A 256 -7.81 -24.59 -23.11
N GLY A 257 -7.76 -23.57 -23.96
CA GLY A 257 -7.91 -22.18 -23.58
C GLY A 257 -6.70 -21.46 -22.99
N GLY A 258 -5.52 -22.10 -22.93
CA GLY A 258 -4.22 -21.44 -22.64
C GLY A 258 -4.06 -20.75 -21.26
N LEU A 259 -5.15 -20.43 -20.56
CA LEU A 259 -5.13 -19.73 -19.26
C LEU A 259 -4.75 -20.68 -18.10
N ASP A 260 -4.10 -20.13 -17.06
CA ASP A 260 -3.68 -20.88 -15.87
C ASP A 260 -4.69 -20.75 -14.71
N TRP A 261 -5.88 -21.35 -14.86
CA TRP A 261 -6.92 -21.36 -13.83
C TRP A 261 -6.48 -21.98 -12.52
N THR A 262 -5.68 -23.05 -12.59
CA THR A 262 -5.14 -23.71 -11.40
C THR A 262 -4.20 -22.79 -10.63
N GLY A 263 -3.29 -22.08 -11.31
CA GLY A 263 -2.40 -21.12 -10.68
C GLY A 263 -3.15 -19.95 -10.05
N ALA A 264 -4.15 -19.39 -10.75
CA ALA A 264 -5.02 -18.35 -10.19
C ALA A 264 -5.81 -18.86 -8.98
N GLY A 265 -6.31 -20.08 -9.02
CA GLY A 265 -6.98 -20.74 -7.90
C GLY A 265 -6.06 -20.93 -6.68
N TRP A 266 -4.79 -21.28 -6.88
CA TRP A 266 -3.81 -21.33 -5.77
C TRP A 266 -3.56 -19.98 -5.13
N VAL A 267 -3.48 -18.90 -5.92
CA VAL A 267 -3.33 -17.51 -5.40
C VAL A 267 -4.53 -17.14 -4.54
N ALA A 268 -5.73 -17.30 -5.05
CA ALA A 268 -6.96 -17.00 -4.31
C ALA A 268 -7.10 -17.89 -3.06
N GLY A 269 -6.88 -19.19 -3.20
CA GLY A 269 -6.95 -20.16 -2.10
C GLY A 269 -5.96 -19.86 -0.99
N ALA A 270 -4.69 -19.55 -1.33
CA ALA A 270 -3.68 -19.17 -0.35
C ALA A 270 -4.08 -17.91 0.43
N ALA A 271 -4.61 -16.89 -0.26
CA ALA A 271 -5.10 -15.69 0.42
C ALA A 271 -6.26 -16.00 1.37
N VAL A 272 -7.27 -16.75 0.92
CA VAL A 272 -8.43 -17.12 1.75
C VAL A 272 -8.00 -17.95 2.96
N VAL A 273 -7.17 -18.99 2.75
CA VAL A 273 -6.68 -19.84 3.86
C VAL A 273 -5.91 -19.02 4.88
N THR A 274 -5.07 -18.09 4.45
CA THR A 274 -4.31 -17.20 5.34
C THR A 274 -5.24 -16.29 6.14
N VAL A 275 -6.22 -15.65 5.50
CA VAL A 275 -7.21 -14.82 6.20
C VAL A 275 -7.99 -15.64 7.22
N VAL A 276 -8.51 -16.79 6.80
CA VAL A 276 -9.26 -17.67 7.70
C VAL A 276 -8.41 -18.13 8.88
N ALA A 277 -7.18 -18.58 8.64
CA ALA A 277 -6.28 -19.04 9.70
C ALA A 277 -5.98 -17.94 10.73
N ILE A 278 -5.88 -16.67 10.30
CA ILE A 278 -5.62 -15.53 11.20
C ILE A 278 -6.91 -15.10 11.93
N GLN A 279 -8.04 -15.04 11.25
CA GLN A 279 -9.30 -14.55 11.81
C GLN A 279 -10.02 -15.57 12.70
N LEU A 280 -9.91 -16.88 12.35
CA LEU A 280 -10.67 -17.96 13.00
C LEU A 280 -10.47 -18.05 14.52
N PRO A 281 -9.26 -17.92 15.09
CA PRO A 281 -9.08 -17.92 16.54
C PRO A 281 -9.92 -16.84 17.25
N PHE A 282 -9.99 -15.64 16.70
CA PHE A 282 -10.78 -14.53 17.25
C PHE A 282 -12.28 -14.76 17.07
N MET A 283 -12.69 -15.34 15.94
CA MET A 283 -14.10 -15.70 15.71
C MET A 283 -14.59 -16.77 16.69
N VAL A 284 -13.72 -17.70 17.07
CA VAL A 284 -14.08 -18.81 17.99
C VAL A 284 -14.01 -18.37 19.46
N LEU A 285 -12.98 -17.60 19.83
CA LEU A 285 -12.72 -17.23 21.22
C LEU A 285 -13.44 -15.96 21.66
N GLY A 286 -13.79 -15.05 20.73
CA GLY A 286 -14.40 -13.74 21.02
C GLY A 286 -15.27 -13.24 19.89
N PHE A 287 -16.32 -13.99 19.52
CA PHE A 287 -17.16 -13.66 18.35
C PHE A 287 -17.75 -12.26 18.41
N ASP A 288 -18.21 -11.81 19.58
CA ASP A 288 -18.82 -10.48 19.74
C ASP A 288 -17.79 -9.37 19.53
N GLY A 289 -16.59 -9.48 20.08
CA GLY A 289 -15.51 -8.51 19.87
C GLY A 289 -15.01 -8.50 18.42
N TRP A 290 -14.84 -9.67 17.81
CA TRP A 290 -14.48 -9.78 16.39
C TRP A 290 -15.55 -9.15 15.48
N LYS A 291 -16.83 -9.46 15.72
CA LYS A 291 -17.95 -8.89 14.97
C LYS A 291 -18.11 -7.40 15.20
N ALA A 292 -17.80 -6.91 16.41
CA ALA A 292 -17.90 -5.49 16.76
C ALA A 292 -16.98 -4.62 15.89
N ALA A 293 -15.74 -5.05 15.63
CA ALA A 293 -14.82 -4.35 14.74
C ALA A 293 -15.38 -4.17 13.33
N LEU A 294 -16.00 -5.22 12.76
CA LEU A 294 -16.66 -5.16 11.45
C LEU A 294 -17.89 -4.25 11.48
N SER A 295 -18.70 -4.35 12.55
CA SER A 295 -19.91 -3.56 12.75
C SER A 295 -19.59 -2.07 12.86
N PHE A 296 -18.53 -1.70 13.55
CA PHE A 296 -18.07 -0.32 13.66
C PHE A 296 -17.79 0.29 12.27
N GLN A 297 -17.06 -0.42 11.41
CA GLN A 297 -16.76 0.05 10.06
C GLN A 297 -18.02 0.25 9.21
N SER A 298 -19.01 -0.64 9.36
CA SER A 298 -20.28 -0.50 8.62
C SER A 298 -21.10 0.71 9.08
N ARG A 299 -21.07 1.02 10.39
CA ARG A 299 -21.79 2.15 11.01
C ARG A 299 -21.07 3.50 10.83
N ARG A 300 -19.78 3.50 10.49
CA ARG A 300 -19.00 4.75 10.33
C ARG A 300 -19.65 5.63 9.29
N ARG A 301 -19.87 6.90 9.66
CA ARG A 301 -20.48 7.92 8.78
C ARG A 301 -19.38 8.71 8.07
N ALA A 302 -19.70 9.25 6.90
CA ALA A 302 -18.86 10.26 6.26
C ALA A 302 -19.16 11.60 6.92
N ASP A 303 -18.18 12.17 7.60
CA ASP A 303 -18.30 13.43 8.36
C ASP A 303 -17.08 14.32 8.10
N VAL A 304 -17.01 15.47 8.78
CA VAL A 304 -15.97 16.49 8.64
C VAL A 304 -14.55 15.93 8.80
N ASP A 305 -14.38 14.96 9.69
CA ASP A 305 -13.11 14.30 10.00
C ASP A 305 -12.70 13.23 8.97
N THR A 306 -13.57 12.89 8.04
CA THR A 306 -13.32 11.81 7.09
C THR A 306 -12.63 12.21 5.80
N ASN A 307 -12.49 13.51 5.52
CA ASN A 307 -11.85 14.08 4.33
C ASN A 307 -12.32 13.50 2.99
N SER A 308 -13.58 13.04 2.95
CA SER A 308 -14.13 12.36 1.78
C SER A 308 -14.88 13.33 0.87
N ILE A 309 -14.96 12.98 -0.42
CA ILE A 309 -15.79 13.70 -1.40
C ILE A 309 -17.28 13.70 -1.02
N TRP A 310 -17.69 12.75 -0.19
CA TRP A 310 -19.04 12.68 0.32
C TRP A 310 -19.35 13.88 1.20
N TYR A 311 -18.55 14.10 2.24
CA TYR A 311 -18.75 15.23 3.14
C TYR A 311 -18.43 16.58 2.48
N TRP A 312 -17.29 16.67 1.77
CA TRP A 312 -16.85 17.92 1.13
C TRP A 312 -17.48 18.17 -0.24
N GLY A 313 -18.46 17.35 -0.64
CA GLY A 313 -19.19 17.47 -1.89
C GLY A 313 -20.68 17.20 -1.76
N LEU A 314 -21.07 15.93 -1.59
CA LEU A 314 -22.49 15.51 -1.65
C LEU A 314 -23.37 16.21 -0.60
N ARG A 315 -22.85 16.51 0.59
CA ARG A 315 -23.60 17.20 1.66
C ARG A 315 -24.17 18.54 1.23
N TYR A 316 -23.54 19.24 0.30
CA TYR A 316 -24.05 20.53 -0.19
C TYR A 316 -25.34 20.38 -1.02
N LEU A 317 -25.62 19.20 -1.52
CA LEU A 317 -26.83 18.88 -2.29
C LEU A 317 -27.92 18.25 -1.43
N THR A 318 -27.55 17.45 -0.41
CA THR A 318 -28.49 16.60 0.34
C THR A 318 -28.59 16.96 1.83
N GLY A 319 -27.75 17.88 2.31
CA GLY A 319 -27.51 18.04 3.75
C GLY A 319 -26.75 16.85 4.33
N THR A 320 -26.80 16.66 5.65
CA THR A 320 -26.12 15.57 6.40
C THR A 320 -27.10 14.63 7.11
N GLY A 321 -28.37 14.66 6.73
CA GLY A 321 -29.44 13.83 7.32
C GLY A 321 -29.45 12.38 6.80
N ASP A 322 -30.52 11.65 7.13
CA ASP A 322 -30.65 10.21 6.81
C ASP A 322 -30.55 9.90 5.31
N THR A 323 -31.08 10.77 4.45
CA THR A 323 -30.95 10.64 2.99
C THR A 323 -29.49 10.62 2.55
N TYR A 324 -28.68 11.54 3.09
CA TYR A 324 -27.24 11.58 2.83
C TYR A 324 -26.55 10.28 3.26
N HIS A 325 -26.79 9.84 4.50
CA HIS A 325 -26.18 8.62 5.02
C HIS A 325 -26.58 7.37 4.23
N SER A 326 -27.84 7.27 3.83
CA SER A 326 -28.35 6.19 3.00
C SER A 326 -27.70 6.18 1.61
N LEU A 327 -27.60 7.33 0.95
CA LEU A 327 -26.94 7.47 -0.35
C LEU A 327 -25.46 7.07 -0.26
N VAL A 328 -24.71 7.59 0.72
CA VAL A 328 -23.29 7.28 0.89
C VAL A 328 -23.06 5.80 1.17
N SER A 329 -23.94 5.17 1.97
CA SER A 329 -23.82 3.75 2.32
C SER A 329 -23.99 2.82 1.12
N VAL A 330 -24.73 3.23 0.10
CA VAL A 330 -24.96 2.48 -1.14
C VAL A 330 -23.96 2.88 -2.22
N LEU A 331 -23.76 4.17 -2.46
CA LEU A 331 -22.94 4.66 -3.57
C LEU A 331 -21.46 4.39 -3.35
N SER A 332 -20.96 4.50 -2.10
CA SER A 332 -19.54 4.27 -1.81
C SER A 332 -19.08 2.85 -2.21
N PRO A 333 -19.67 1.75 -1.73
CA PRO A 333 -19.25 0.42 -2.15
C PRO A 333 -19.52 0.15 -3.64
N LEU A 334 -20.62 0.66 -4.19
CA LEU A 334 -20.95 0.49 -5.61
C LEU A 334 -19.89 1.12 -6.52
N LEU A 335 -19.46 2.36 -6.23
CA LEU A 335 -18.45 3.07 -7.01
C LEU A 335 -17.06 2.46 -6.81
N ILE A 336 -16.71 1.97 -5.61
CA ILE A 336 -15.49 1.21 -5.37
C ILE A 336 -15.46 -0.04 -6.26
N LEU A 337 -16.52 -0.86 -6.27
CA LEU A 337 -16.60 -2.05 -7.10
C LEU A 337 -16.58 -1.72 -8.59
N THR A 338 -17.24 -0.64 -8.99
CA THR A 338 -17.22 -0.15 -10.38
C THR A 338 -15.79 0.20 -10.81
N THR A 339 -15.04 0.92 -9.96
CA THR A 339 -13.63 1.25 -10.27
C THR A 339 -12.74 0.02 -10.32
N PHE A 340 -13.01 -1.01 -9.50
CA PHE A 340 -12.31 -2.29 -9.59
C PHE A 340 -12.54 -2.96 -10.94
N GLY A 341 -13.79 -3.01 -11.38
CA GLY A 341 -14.15 -3.51 -12.72
C GLY A 341 -13.47 -2.72 -13.83
N VAL A 342 -13.47 -1.38 -13.75
CA VAL A 342 -12.79 -0.50 -14.71
C VAL A 342 -11.28 -0.75 -14.72
N ALA A 343 -10.63 -0.82 -13.57
CA ALA A 343 -9.19 -1.08 -13.48
C ALA A 343 -8.82 -2.44 -14.08
N MET A 344 -9.58 -3.49 -13.77
CA MET A 344 -9.39 -4.83 -14.33
C MET A 344 -9.61 -4.84 -15.85
N TYR A 345 -10.64 -4.16 -16.35
CA TYR A 345 -10.89 -4.00 -17.79
C TYR A 345 -9.75 -3.29 -18.50
N LEU A 346 -9.25 -2.18 -17.94
CA LEU A 346 -8.11 -1.45 -18.49
C LEU A 346 -6.83 -2.31 -18.48
N GLY A 347 -6.62 -3.09 -17.43
CA GLY A 347 -5.53 -4.06 -17.34
C GLY A 347 -5.63 -5.13 -18.43
N TRP A 348 -6.81 -5.66 -18.68
CA TRP A 348 -7.07 -6.65 -19.74
C TRP A 348 -6.82 -6.06 -21.13
N ARG A 349 -7.37 -4.87 -21.40
CA ARG A 349 -7.10 -4.13 -22.65
C ARG A 349 -5.60 -3.84 -22.85
N ARG A 350 -4.84 -3.68 -21.78
CA ARG A 350 -3.39 -3.47 -21.83
C ARG A 350 -2.65 -4.78 -22.10
N PHE A 351 -3.10 -5.89 -21.50
CA PHE A 351 -2.53 -7.22 -21.70
C PHE A 351 -2.43 -7.59 -23.18
N ASP A 352 -3.47 -7.34 -23.96
CA ASP A 352 -3.50 -7.61 -25.40
C ASP A 352 -2.40 -6.87 -26.19
N ARG A 353 -1.87 -5.76 -25.64
CA ARG A 353 -0.90 -4.89 -26.31
C ARG A 353 0.55 -5.09 -25.86
N VAL A 354 0.77 -5.48 -24.61
CA VAL A 354 2.11 -5.52 -23.99
C VAL A 354 2.53 -6.93 -23.56
N ASP A 355 1.74 -7.95 -23.91
CA ASP A 355 2.04 -9.35 -23.64
C ASP A 355 2.18 -9.72 -22.16
N THR A 356 1.71 -8.83 -21.26
CA THR A 356 1.79 -9.02 -19.81
C THR A 356 0.65 -8.27 -19.12
N PHE A 357 -0.10 -8.95 -18.23
CA PHE A 357 -1.12 -8.29 -17.43
C PHE A 357 -0.46 -7.36 -16.41
N PRO A 358 -0.76 -6.04 -16.40
CA PRO A 358 -0.06 -5.04 -15.57
C PRO A 358 -0.58 -5.02 -14.13
N TRP A 359 -0.43 -6.13 -13.38
CA TRP A 359 -1.06 -6.32 -12.08
C TRP A 359 -0.70 -5.23 -11.06
N ILE A 360 0.55 -4.72 -11.04
CA ILE A 360 0.96 -3.64 -10.13
C ILE A 360 0.19 -2.35 -10.44
N GLY A 361 0.10 -1.98 -11.72
CA GLY A 361 -0.64 -0.79 -12.14
C GLY A 361 -2.14 -0.90 -11.89
N VAL A 362 -2.71 -2.09 -12.11
CA VAL A 362 -4.12 -2.38 -11.81
C VAL A 362 -4.37 -2.33 -10.30
N SER A 363 -3.47 -2.89 -9.47
CA SER A 363 -3.55 -2.77 -8.01
C SER A 363 -3.56 -1.31 -7.54
N GLY A 364 -2.67 -0.48 -8.10
CA GLY A 364 -2.65 0.96 -7.80
C GLY A 364 -3.92 1.70 -8.26
N ALA A 365 -4.48 1.34 -9.41
CA ALA A 365 -5.74 1.90 -9.90
C ALA A 365 -6.94 1.51 -9.02
N MET A 366 -7.01 0.26 -8.57
CA MET A 366 -8.04 -0.20 -7.63
C MET A 366 -7.89 0.50 -6.27
N LEU A 367 -6.67 0.68 -5.78
CA LEU A 367 -6.41 1.45 -4.55
C LEU A 367 -6.83 2.91 -4.71
N ALA A 368 -6.50 3.56 -5.83
CA ALA A 368 -6.95 4.93 -6.11
C ALA A 368 -8.48 5.05 -6.13
N GLY A 369 -9.18 4.07 -6.72
CA GLY A 369 -10.64 4.01 -6.68
C GLY A 369 -11.21 3.79 -5.28
N PHE A 370 -10.59 2.93 -4.50
CA PHE A 370 -10.95 2.74 -3.09
C PHE A 370 -10.77 4.04 -2.31
N MET A 371 -9.62 4.71 -2.41
CA MET A 371 -9.33 5.97 -1.71
C MET A 371 -10.28 7.09 -2.13
N LEU A 372 -10.67 7.16 -3.41
CA LEU A 372 -11.56 8.18 -3.94
C LEU A 372 -13.00 8.04 -3.41
N PHE A 373 -13.53 6.81 -3.40
CA PHE A 373 -14.95 6.57 -3.11
C PHE A 373 -15.25 6.00 -1.73
N HIS A 374 -14.21 5.67 -0.94
CA HIS A 374 -14.44 5.25 0.44
C HIS A 374 -15.01 6.39 1.30
N LYS A 375 -15.80 6.03 2.31
CA LYS A 375 -16.41 7.00 3.24
C LYS A 375 -15.37 7.82 4.03
N VAL A 376 -14.17 7.28 4.19
CA VAL A 376 -13.05 7.87 4.91
C VAL A 376 -11.86 7.97 3.96
N HIS A 377 -11.28 9.15 3.85
CA HIS A 377 -10.02 9.41 3.17
C HIS A 377 -9.07 10.08 4.17
N SER A 378 -8.37 9.26 4.95
CA SER A 378 -7.42 9.78 5.94
C SER A 378 -6.09 10.18 5.27
N PRO A 379 -5.44 11.28 5.69
CA PRO A 379 -4.20 11.76 5.09
C PRO A 379 -3.09 10.70 5.05
N GLN A 380 -2.96 9.87 6.08
CA GLN A 380 -1.97 8.80 6.12
C GLN A 380 -2.11 7.74 5.00
N TYR A 381 -3.24 7.71 4.27
CA TYR A 381 -3.41 6.82 3.09
C TYR A 381 -2.45 7.17 1.96
N THR A 382 -1.81 8.33 2.02
CA THR A 382 -0.70 8.68 1.14
C THR A 382 0.43 7.66 1.22
N LEU A 383 0.70 7.05 2.39
CA LEU A 383 1.67 5.95 2.50
C LEU A 383 1.28 4.70 1.68
N TRP A 384 -0.01 4.51 1.38
CA TRP A 384 -0.48 3.37 0.59
C TRP A 384 -0.23 3.55 -0.91
N ILE A 385 -0.45 4.76 -1.41
CA ILE A 385 -0.29 5.07 -2.84
C ILE A 385 1.16 5.41 -3.21
N LEU A 386 1.96 5.92 -2.28
CA LEU A 386 3.33 6.36 -2.50
C LEU A 386 4.25 5.28 -3.10
N PRO A 387 4.18 3.99 -2.71
CA PRO A 387 4.94 2.93 -3.36
C PRO A 387 4.68 2.82 -4.88
N PHE A 388 3.47 3.12 -5.36
CA PHE A 388 3.18 3.11 -6.79
C PHE A 388 3.87 4.26 -7.51
N PHE A 389 4.00 5.43 -6.88
CA PHE A 389 4.79 6.54 -7.43
C PHE A 389 6.29 6.21 -7.50
N VAL A 390 6.78 5.42 -6.56
CA VAL A 390 8.17 4.93 -6.52
C VAL A 390 8.41 3.86 -7.59
N LEU A 391 7.51 2.89 -7.73
CA LEU A 391 7.69 1.73 -8.61
C LEU A 391 7.41 2.05 -10.09
N MET A 392 6.60 3.07 -10.37
CA MET A 392 6.05 3.35 -11.70
C MET A 392 6.50 4.72 -12.22
N LYS A 393 6.54 4.88 -13.56
CA LYS A 393 6.93 6.15 -14.22
C LYS A 393 5.77 7.16 -14.22
N VAL A 394 5.20 7.46 -13.05
CA VAL A 394 4.19 8.51 -12.91
C VAL A 394 4.80 9.88 -13.21
N ARG A 395 4.04 10.79 -13.80
CA ARG A 395 4.49 12.15 -14.14
C ARG A 395 4.82 12.94 -12.87
N TRP A 396 5.92 13.68 -12.88
CA TRP A 396 6.36 14.49 -11.75
C TRP A 396 5.32 15.53 -11.30
N SER A 397 4.61 16.15 -12.24
CA SER A 397 3.53 17.09 -11.91
C SER A 397 2.45 16.43 -11.03
N VAL A 398 2.05 15.19 -11.34
CA VAL A 398 1.08 14.44 -10.54
C VAL A 398 1.62 14.14 -9.15
N ILE A 399 2.87 13.66 -9.06
CA ILE A 399 3.53 13.34 -7.78
C ILE A 399 3.64 14.60 -6.91
N LEU A 400 4.18 15.68 -7.46
CA LEU A 400 4.39 16.93 -6.71
C LEU A 400 3.07 17.56 -6.26
N THR A 401 2.07 17.63 -7.16
CA THR A 401 0.75 18.15 -6.78
C THR A 401 0.12 17.29 -5.69
N TYR A 402 0.20 15.96 -5.79
CA TYR A 402 -0.32 15.06 -4.76
C TYR A 402 0.35 15.31 -3.40
N LEU A 403 1.68 15.34 -3.35
CA LEU A 403 2.43 15.53 -2.09
C LEU A 403 2.25 16.92 -1.49
N LEU A 404 2.13 17.97 -2.31
CA LEU A 404 1.88 19.34 -1.80
C LEU A 404 0.47 19.47 -1.26
N THR A 405 -0.52 18.90 -1.92
CA THR A 405 -1.91 18.93 -1.42
C THR A 405 -2.10 18.01 -0.22
N ASP A 406 -1.36 16.91 -0.12
CA ASP A 406 -1.31 16.04 1.06
C ASP A 406 -0.75 16.79 2.28
N LEU A 407 0.36 17.52 2.10
CA LEU A 407 0.91 18.39 3.14
C LEU A 407 -0.08 19.47 3.56
N ALA A 408 -0.76 20.11 2.60
CA ALA A 408 -1.78 21.12 2.89
C ALA A 408 -2.97 20.53 3.66
N LEU A 409 -3.39 19.31 3.30
CA LEU A 409 -4.45 18.57 3.99
C LEU A 409 -4.06 18.27 5.44
N ASP A 410 -2.86 17.71 5.66
CA ASP A 410 -2.34 17.40 7.00
C ASP A 410 -2.31 18.66 7.88
N LEU A 411 -1.72 19.74 7.37
CA LEU A 411 -1.57 21.00 8.09
C LEU A 411 -2.90 21.66 8.43
N THR A 412 -3.96 21.42 7.68
CA THR A 412 -5.27 22.06 7.90
C THR A 412 -6.23 21.17 8.68
N ILE A 413 -6.33 19.88 8.38
CA ILE A 413 -7.30 19.01 9.05
C ILE A 413 -6.99 18.81 10.55
N PHE A 414 -5.71 18.61 10.89
CA PHE A 414 -5.33 18.41 12.30
C PHE A 414 -5.33 19.70 13.12
N ARG A 415 -5.47 20.86 12.48
CA ARG A 415 -5.85 22.12 13.17
C ARG A 415 -7.36 22.30 13.30
N LEU A 416 -8.12 21.75 12.34
CA LEU A 416 -9.57 21.83 12.38
C LEU A 416 -10.16 21.15 13.61
N PHE A 417 -9.60 19.98 14.01
CA PHE A 417 -10.16 19.20 15.11
C PHE A 417 -10.22 19.94 16.43
N PRO A 418 -9.11 20.47 17.00
CA PRO A 418 -9.14 21.15 18.29
C PRO A 418 -10.00 22.43 18.27
N ILE A 419 -10.02 23.20 17.18
CA ILE A 419 -10.85 24.40 17.04
C ILE A 419 -12.34 24.03 17.08
N ARG A 420 -12.72 22.98 16.32
CA ARG A 420 -14.10 22.47 16.32
C ARG A 420 -14.52 21.94 17.69
N ASP A 421 -13.66 21.18 18.34
CA ASP A 421 -13.95 20.53 19.63
C ASP A 421 -14.05 21.58 20.77
N ALA A 422 -13.36 22.72 20.63
CA ALA A 422 -13.53 23.88 21.46
C ALA A 422 -14.81 24.70 21.18
N GLY A 423 -15.56 24.33 20.12
CA GLY A 423 -16.76 25.07 19.69
C GLY A 423 -16.46 26.45 19.06
N GLU A 424 -15.22 26.71 18.68
CA GLU A 424 -14.81 27.96 18.08
C GLU A 424 -15.13 28.00 16.57
N PRO A 425 -15.34 29.21 15.98
CA PRO A 425 -15.59 29.36 14.56
C PRO A 425 -14.36 28.97 13.75
N LEU A 426 -14.55 28.07 12.78
CA LEU A 426 -13.47 27.59 11.92
C LEU A 426 -12.95 28.70 10.99
N PRO A 427 -11.64 29.01 11.00
CA PRO A 427 -11.06 29.97 10.08
C PRO A 427 -11.26 29.55 8.62
N TRP A 428 -11.62 30.50 7.76
CA TRP A 428 -11.92 30.24 6.35
C TRP A 428 -10.78 29.54 5.61
N TRP A 429 -9.52 29.85 5.92
CA TRP A 429 -8.36 29.26 5.27
C TRP A 429 -8.18 27.77 5.62
N ILE A 430 -8.55 27.36 6.83
CA ILE A 430 -8.55 25.93 7.23
C ILE A 430 -9.61 25.18 6.42
N VAL A 431 -10.84 25.69 6.39
CA VAL A 431 -11.94 25.06 5.64
C VAL A 431 -11.61 24.96 4.15
N THR A 432 -11.06 26.05 3.57
CA THR A 432 -10.66 26.06 2.15
C THR A 432 -9.47 25.13 1.89
N GLY A 433 -8.50 25.06 2.81
CA GLY A 433 -7.36 24.16 2.70
C GLY A 433 -7.78 22.70 2.70
N VAL A 434 -8.66 22.28 3.61
CA VAL A 434 -9.20 20.92 3.64
C VAL A 434 -10.02 20.63 2.39
N ALA A 435 -11.02 21.45 2.07
CA ALA A 435 -11.89 21.24 0.91
C ALA A 435 -11.11 21.21 -0.40
N GLY A 436 -10.19 22.17 -0.60
CA GLY A 436 -9.34 22.25 -1.78
C GLY A 436 -8.45 21.01 -1.95
N SER A 437 -7.82 20.57 -0.86
CA SER A 437 -6.97 19.35 -0.88
C SER A 437 -7.79 18.10 -1.18
N VAL A 438 -8.98 17.95 -0.60
CA VAL A 438 -9.89 16.82 -0.89
C VAL A 438 -10.22 16.77 -2.38
N TRP A 439 -10.58 17.89 -2.98
CA TRP A 439 -10.97 17.92 -4.40
C TRP A 439 -9.79 17.75 -5.35
N VAL A 440 -8.61 18.28 -5.03
CA VAL A 440 -7.39 18.03 -5.82
C VAL A 440 -7.00 16.56 -5.72
N HIS A 441 -7.00 15.96 -4.52
CA HIS A 441 -6.77 14.51 -4.36
C HIS A 441 -7.80 13.70 -5.15
N ALA A 442 -9.08 14.06 -5.09
CA ALA A 442 -10.12 13.36 -5.85
C ALA A 442 -9.85 13.37 -7.36
N ALA A 443 -9.48 14.54 -7.92
CA ALA A 443 -9.13 14.67 -9.33
C ALA A 443 -7.89 13.84 -9.70
N LEU A 444 -6.85 13.86 -8.86
CA LEU A 444 -5.63 13.07 -9.07
C LEU A 444 -5.90 11.56 -8.95
N LEU A 445 -6.69 11.12 -7.98
CA LEU A 445 -7.07 9.72 -7.83
C LEU A 445 -7.90 9.24 -9.03
N ALA A 446 -8.86 10.04 -9.51
CA ALA A 446 -9.61 9.74 -10.73
C ALA A 446 -8.69 9.61 -11.96
N TYR A 447 -7.70 10.49 -12.09
CA TYR A 447 -6.68 10.40 -13.12
C TYR A 447 -5.84 9.11 -12.99
N LEU A 448 -5.44 8.75 -11.77
CA LEU A 448 -4.62 7.56 -11.48
C LEU A 448 -5.37 6.25 -11.77
N ILE A 449 -6.68 6.17 -11.55
CA ILE A 449 -7.52 5.01 -11.90
C ILE A 449 -7.33 4.65 -13.40
N VAL A 450 -7.29 5.66 -14.26
CA VAL A 450 -7.19 5.46 -15.71
C VAL A 450 -5.74 5.26 -16.18
N THR A 451 -4.78 5.91 -15.53
CA THR A 451 -3.41 5.98 -16.03
C THR A 451 -2.49 4.89 -15.47
N LEU A 452 -2.64 4.48 -14.21
CA LEU A 452 -1.76 3.47 -13.60
C LEU A 452 -1.73 2.14 -14.37
N PRO A 453 -2.84 1.55 -14.86
CA PRO A 453 -2.77 0.32 -15.64
C PRO A 453 -1.94 0.43 -16.93
N ARG A 454 -1.71 1.67 -17.42
CA ARG A 454 -0.95 1.97 -18.65
C ARG A 454 0.45 2.47 -18.38
N THR A 455 0.75 2.86 -17.14
CA THR A 455 2.04 3.44 -16.74
C THR A 455 3.10 2.32 -16.62
N PRO A 456 4.27 2.46 -17.27
CA PRO A 456 5.33 1.47 -17.19
C PRO A 456 6.00 1.47 -15.80
N LEU A 457 6.56 0.34 -15.43
CA LEU A 457 7.42 0.20 -14.26
C LEU A 457 8.75 0.94 -14.48
N ARG A 458 9.42 1.33 -13.40
CA ARG A 458 10.77 1.89 -13.43
C ARG A 458 11.82 0.79 -13.53
N GLU A 459 12.99 1.16 -14.08
CA GLU A 459 14.16 0.28 -14.08
C GLU A 459 14.85 0.27 -12.70
N PRO A 460 15.45 -0.87 -12.31
CA PRO A 460 15.59 -2.14 -13.02
C PRO A 460 14.42 -3.12 -12.83
N LEU A 461 13.34 -2.72 -12.12
CA LEU A 461 12.18 -3.59 -11.89
C LEU A 461 11.54 -4.05 -13.21
N ALA A 462 11.36 -3.11 -14.16
CA ALA A 462 10.77 -3.41 -15.47
C ALA A 462 11.53 -4.52 -16.20
N SER A 463 12.85 -4.38 -16.30
CA SER A 463 13.71 -5.38 -16.94
C SER A 463 13.70 -6.73 -16.22
N ARG A 464 13.67 -6.74 -14.89
CA ARG A 464 13.61 -8.00 -14.11
C ARG A 464 12.31 -8.77 -14.37
N VAL A 465 11.19 -8.08 -14.47
CA VAL A 465 9.90 -8.70 -14.76
C VAL A 465 9.82 -9.15 -16.23
N ALA A 466 10.45 -8.41 -17.16
CA ALA A 466 10.45 -8.71 -18.59
C ALA A 466 11.47 -9.79 -19.01
N ALA A 467 12.54 -10.03 -18.24
CA ALA A 467 13.67 -10.91 -18.59
C ALA A 467 13.27 -12.35 -18.98
N HIS A 468 12.04 -12.73 -18.67
CA HIS A 468 11.50 -14.05 -18.98
C HIS A 468 10.95 -14.25 -20.39
N VAL A 469 10.75 -13.17 -21.14
CA VAL A 469 10.22 -13.28 -22.51
C VAL A 469 11.26 -13.90 -23.44
N HIS A 470 12.56 -13.68 -23.15
CA HIS A 470 13.65 -14.19 -24.00
C HIS A 470 14.00 -15.67 -23.75
N ASP A 471 14.01 -16.12 -22.49
CA ASP A 471 14.43 -17.50 -22.19
C ASP A 471 13.45 -18.59 -22.67
N ALA A 472 12.16 -18.30 -22.71
CA ALA A 472 11.14 -19.25 -23.17
C ALA A 472 11.11 -19.41 -24.70
N THR A 473 11.61 -18.44 -25.45
CA THR A 473 11.69 -18.50 -26.92
C THR A 473 12.94 -19.23 -27.40
N ASP A 474 14.06 -19.13 -26.66
CA ASP A 474 15.31 -19.78 -27.05
C ASP A 474 15.34 -21.30 -26.73
N GLN A 475 14.68 -21.73 -25.65
CA GLN A 475 14.59 -23.17 -25.34
C GLN A 475 13.66 -23.93 -26.29
N GLY A 476 12.68 -23.31 -26.91
CA GLY A 476 11.80 -23.92 -27.92
C GLY A 476 12.47 -24.12 -29.27
N SER A 477 13.59 -23.44 -29.56
CA SER A 477 14.34 -23.59 -30.82
C SER A 477 15.51 -24.57 -30.71
N ALA A 478 15.98 -24.87 -29.48
CA ALA A 478 17.09 -25.81 -29.26
C ALA A 478 16.67 -27.30 -29.29
N ASP A 479 15.37 -27.59 -29.06
CA ASP A 479 14.81 -28.93 -29.04
C ASP A 479 14.14 -29.35 -30.37
N ALA A 480 14.23 -28.55 -31.44
CA ALA A 480 13.81 -29.01 -32.76
C ALA A 480 14.84 -30.03 -33.25
N PRO A 481 14.46 -31.28 -33.51
CA PRO A 481 15.38 -32.30 -34.04
C PRO A 481 15.97 -31.76 -35.34
N ARG A 482 17.30 -31.63 -35.40
CA ARG A 482 18.03 -31.31 -36.62
C ARG A 482 17.81 -32.48 -37.57
N HIS A 483 16.94 -32.32 -38.56
CA HIS A 483 16.87 -33.25 -39.67
C HIS A 483 18.23 -33.26 -40.35
N PRO A 484 18.83 -34.44 -40.56
CA PRO A 484 20.05 -34.55 -41.34
C PRO A 484 19.79 -34.09 -42.80
N PRO A 485 20.80 -33.48 -43.47
CA PRO A 485 20.64 -32.99 -44.83
C PRO A 485 20.33 -34.13 -45.76
N ARG A 486 19.32 -34.01 -46.62
CA ARG A 486 18.79 -34.96 -47.60
C ARG A 486 19.66 -35.16 -48.82
N ASP A 487 20.94 -34.79 -48.84
CA ASP A 487 21.80 -34.80 -50.04
C ASP A 487 22.93 -35.85 -50.02
N ALA A 488 22.67 -37.03 -49.46
CA ALA A 488 23.67 -38.12 -49.49
C ALA A 488 23.14 -39.45 -50.08
N MET A 489 22.14 -39.43 -50.97
CA MET A 489 21.72 -40.65 -51.71
C MET A 489 21.45 -40.32 -53.15
N ALA A 490 22.49 -39.97 -53.90
CA ALA A 490 22.45 -40.00 -55.38
C ALA A 490 23.87 -40.03 -55.97
N ARG A 491 24.64 -41.07 -55.73
CA ARG A 491 25.77 -41.49 -56.60
C ARG A 491 26.18 -42.89 -56.21
N GLY A 492 25.83 -43.88 -57.07
CA GLY A 492 26.39 -45.20 -56.99
C GLY A 492 25.52 -46.25 -57.59
N SER A 493 25.36 -46.25 -58.91
CA SER A 493 25.21 -47.48 -59.69
C SER A 493 25.37 -47.18 -61.17
N SER A 494 26.52 -47.46 -61.71
CA SER A 494 26.76 -47.97 -63.07
C SER A 494 28.00 -48.81 -63.06
#